data_a778f2a176626d5b001a68a73d589b24
#
_entry.id   a778f2a176626d5b001a68a73d589b24
#
_cell.length_a   1.000
_cell.length_b   1.000
_cell.length_c   1.000
_cell.angle_alpha   90.00
_cell.angle_beta   90.00
_cell.angle_gamma   90.00
#
_symmetry.space_group_name_H-M   'P 1'
#
loop_
_entity.id
_entity.type
_entity.pdbx_description
1 polymer ?
#
loop_
_entity_poly.entity_id
_entity_poly.type
_entity_poly.pdbx_seq_one_letter_code
_entity_poly.pdbx_strand_id
1 'polypeptide(L)'
;MDDKKRKGAIVVAAILGLVAALYLAGLLAQVLNNYSIWMDGGGLTGQTQMPPVEFSPMICFPQAFTWNGLKGLLGMIVVSAIIFAYVKLNDRFGSKDYDERGFKVVKSGTYGTASWMDEKEMKDVLEITTPSKAEGVILGEYKGNTVCMPKDTKLNRHIAIFGASGTMKSRAIIRNALFQAIKRDESVIITDSKADLYADTAELYRKNGYEVKVFNLINPEHGDSWNCMSDLNGDTLMAQVLTNVIIGNTSSGKGDHFWDNGEANLLRALILYVDQDRTRSNDMKHLPAVYQMLTQNSEKQLSALFEKLPLDHPARAPYNLFAQASDTVRSGIILGLGTRLQVMQDKAVQNITSRSDIDLTAPAKKKCAYYIILSDQDATMAFLSSLFFSCMFIKLTRYADSTKSGSCDVPVNLILDEFNN
;
A
#
# COMPACT_ATOMS: atom_id res chain seq x y z
N MET A 1 12.21 -26.54 -34.43
CA MET A 1 13.17 -27.47 -35.07
C MET A 1 12.67 -28.86 -34.79
N ASP A 2 12.39 -29.63 -35.86
CA ASP A 2 11.72 -30.93 -35.81
C ASP A 2 12.50 -31.92 -34.89
N ASP A 3 11.81 -32.60 -33.96
CA ASP A 3 12.39 -33.48 -32.95
C ASP A 3 13.30 -34.57 -33.56
N LYS A 4 12.99 -35.00 -34.81
CA LYS A 4 13.77 -35.93 -35.58
C LYS A 4 15.14 -35.36 -36.03
N LYS A 5 15.20 -34.07 -36.38
CA LYS A 5 16.46 -33.39 -36.74
C LYS A 5 17.34 -33.17 -35.53
N ARG A 6 16.75 -32.92 -34.35
CA ARG A 6 17.46 -32.75 -33.09
C ARG A 6 18.10 -34.06 -32.61
N LYS A 7 17.37 -35.18 -32.72
CA LYS A 7 17.91 -36.51 -32.39
C LYS A 7 19.04 -36.90 -33.34
N GLY A 8 18.93 -36.63 -34.64
CA GLY A 8 19.98 -36.87 -35.61
C GLY A 8 21.25 -36.08 -35.33
N ALA A 9 21.13 -34.79 -34.97
CA ALA A 9 22.27 -33.96 -34.64
C ALA A 9 23.02 -34.44 -33.36
N ILE A 10 22.29 -34.95 -32.37
CA ILE A 10 22.86 -35.49 -31.13
C ILE A 10 23.67 -36.78 -31.44
N VAL A 11 23.16 -37.67 -32.29
CA VAL A 11 23.87 -38.91 -32.70
C VAL A 11 25.16 -38.56 -33.43
N VAL A 12 25.11 -37.63 -34.37
CA VAL A 12 26.29 -37.20 -35.13
C VAL A 12 27.35 -36.57 -34.18
N ALA A 13 26.91 -35.72 -33.24
CA ALA A 13 27.84 -35.14 -32.27
C ALA A 13 28.46 -36.20 -31.35
N ALA A 14 27.70 -37.22 -30.93
CA ALA A 14 28.20 -38.32 -30.15
C ALA A 14 29.26 -39.15 -30.87
N ILE A 15 29.03 -39.46 -32.18
CA ILE A 15 30.02 -40.20 -33.03
C ILE A 15 31.28 -39.38 -33.20
N LEU A 16 31.19 -38.10 -33.50
CA LEU A 16 32.34 -37.20 -33.62
C LEU A 16 33.13 -37.11 -32.30
N GLY A 17 32.43 -37.03 -31.20
CA GLY A 17 33.03 -37.01 -29.83
C GLY A 17 33.78 -38.31 -29.53
N LEU A 18 33.22 -39.48 -29.93
CA LEU A 18 33.88 -40.77 -29.72
C LEU A 18 35.14 -40.89 -30.58
N VAL A 19 35.10 -40.47 -31.83
CA VAL A 19 36.29 -40.47 -32.74
C VAL A 19 37.39 -39.57 -32.19
N ALA A 20 37.02 -38.38 -31.72
CA ALA A 20 37.98 -37.45 -31.11
C ALA A 20 38.59 -38.03 -29.80
N ALA A 21 37.80 -38.69 -28.97
CA ALA A 21 38.27 -39.33 -27.73
C ALA A 21 39.25 -40.47 -28.03
N LEU A 22 38.98 -41.31 -29.00
CA LEU A 22 39.90 -42.38 -29.42
C LEU A 22 41.22 -41.82 -30.00
N TYR A 23 41.16 -40.76 -30.80
CA TYR A 23 42.33 -40.10 -31.30
C TYR A 23 43.23 -39.51 -30.17
N LEU A 24 42.64 -38.83 -29.22
CA LEU A 24 43.32 -38.27 -28.07
C LEU A 24 43.88 -39.36 -27.16
N ALA A 25 43.17 -40.46 -26.97
CA ALA A 25 43.69 -41.62 -26.24
C ALA A 25 44.92 -42.23 -26.85
N GLY A 26 44.95 -42.30 -28.19
CA GLY A 26 46.12 -42.75 -28.96
C GLY A 26 47.33 -41.82 -28.83
N LEU A 27 47.12 -40.52 -28.81
CA LEU A 27 48.18 -39.54 -28.52
C LEU A 27 48.70 -39.69 -27.10
N LEU A 28 47.84 -39.84 -26.13
CA LEU A 28 48.26 -40.08 -24.72
C LEU A 28 49.01 -41.40 -24.59
N ALA A 29 48.61 -42.44 -25.28
CA ALA A 29 49.31 -43.70 -25.32
C ALA A 29 50.73 -43.55 -25.85
N GLN A 30 50.94 -42.79 -26.94
CA GLN A 30 52.25 -42.48 -27.46
C GLN A 30 53.13 -41.75 -26.41
N VAL A 31 52.57 -40.73 -25.79
CA VAL A 31 53.30 -39.98 -24.74
C VAL A 31 53.70 -40.88 -23.59
N LEU A 32 52.80 -41.75 -23.13
CA LEU A 32 53.13 -42.70 -22.06
C LEU A 32 54.16 -43.74 -22.47
N ASN A 33 54.08 -44.27 -23.70
CA ASN A 33 55.06 -45.20 -24.21
C ASN A 33 56.41 -44.54 -24.43
N ASN A 34 56.44 -43.34 -25.00
CA ASN A 34 57.66 -42.59 -25.25
C ASN A 34 58.32 -42.18 -23.90
N TYR A 35 57.52 -41.84 -22.91
CA TYR A 35 58.00 -41.57 -21.55
C TYR A 35 58.59 -42.83 -20.89
N SER A 36 57.97 -43.99 -21.05
CA SER A 36 58.53 -45.26 -20.51
C SER A 36 59.88 -45.58 -21.16
N ILE A 37 59.97 -45.52 -22.52
CA ILE A 37 61.20 -45.76 -23.27
C ILE A 37 62.32 -44.80 -22.85
N TRP A 38 61.91 -43.50 -22.65
CA TRP A 38 62.85 -42.47 -22.20
C TRP A 38 63.37 -42.73 -20.76
N MET A 39 62.52 -43.12 -19.83
CA MET A 39 62.89 -43.48 -18.45
C MET A 39 63.74 -44.70 -18.40
N ASP A 40 63.45 -45.74 -19.19
CA ASP A 40 64.24 -46.97 -19.29
C ASP A 40 65.62 -46.73 -19.89
N GLY A 41 65.76 -45.68 -20.73
CA GLY A 41 67.05 -45.23 -21.32
C GLY A 41 67.91 -44.28 -20.44
N GLY A 42 67.53 -44.17 -19.15
CA GLY A 42 68.24 -43.33 -18.17
C GLY A 42 67.60 -41.97 -17.87
N GLY A 43 66.46 -41.63 -18.52
CA GLY A 43 65.65 -40.45 -18.20
C GLY A 43 66.45 -39.15 -18.14
N LEU A 44 66.26 -38.38 -17.05
CA LEU A 44 66.94 -37.07 -16.83
C LEU A 44 68.50 -37.17 -16.70
N THR A 45 69.05 -38.36 -16.44
CA THR A 45 70.47 -38.57 -16.26
C THR A 45 71.14 -39.19 -17.47
N GLY A 46 70.37 -39.64 -18.47
CA GLY A 46 70.84 -40.28 -19.70
C GLY A 46 70.96 -39.31 -20.88
N GLN A 47 71.73 -39.69 -21.90
CA GLN A 47 71.89 -38.88 -23.13
C GLN A 47 70.78 -39.10 -24.15
N THR A 48 69.75 -39.85 -23.81
CA THR A 48 68.69 -40.18 -24.73
C THR A 48 67.62 -39.10 -24.71
N GLN A 49 67.22 -38.58 -25.89
CA GLN A 49 66.10 -37.66 -26.03
C GLN A 49 64.82 -38.47 -26.13
N MET A 50 63.71 -37.89 -25.54
CA MET A 50 62.39 -38.49 -25.62
C MET A 50 61.96 -38.58 -27.09
N PRO A 51 61.44 -39.74 -27.58
CA PRO A 51 60.99 -39.87 -28.93
C PRO A 51 59.83 -38.85 -29.25
N PRO A 52 59.82 -38.30 -30.45
CA PRO A 52 58.75 -37.37 -30.84
C PRO A 52 57.36 -38.05 -30.88
N VAL A 53 56.32 -37.30 -30.57
CA VAL A 53 54.93 -37.76 -30.68
C VAL A 53 54.43 -37.50 -32.12
N GLU A 54 53.93 -38.54 -32.77
CA GLU A 54 53.40 -38.43 -34.12
C GLU A 54 51.88 -38.19 -34.09
N PHE A 55 51.44 -37.16 -34.82
CA PHE A 55 50.02 -36.75 -34.87
C PHE A 55 49.25 -37.44 -36.00
N SER A 56 49.80 -38.42 -36.70
CA SER A 56 49.12 -39.12 -37.77
C SER A 56 47.98 -39.97 -37.22
N PRO A 57 46.74 -39.82 -37.75
CA PRO A 57 45.60 -40.66 -37.34
C PRO A 57 45.84 -42.16 -37.51
N MET A 58 46.61 -42.56 -38.53
CA MET A 58 46.97 -43.96 -38.77
C MET A 58 47.83 -44.57 -37.65
N ILE A 59 48.57 -43.76 -36.92
CA ILE A 59 49.40 -44.21 -35.81
C ILE A 59 48.59 -44.07 -34.52
N CYS A 60 47.82 -42.99 -34.34
CA CYS A 60 47.09 -42.74 -33.09
C CYS A 60 45.95 -43.74 -32.85
N PHE A 61 45.12 -44.06 -33.86
CA PHE A 61 43.97 -44.96 -33.67
C PHE A 61 44.35 -46.37 -33.17
N PRO A 62 45.37 -47.07 -33.77
CA PRO A 62 45.77 -48.36 -33.24
C PRO A 62 46.31 -48.30 -31.83
N GLN A 63 47.00 -47.23 -31.46
CA GLN A 63 47.59 -47.06 -30.12
C GLN A 63 46.52 -46.78 -29.06
N ALA A 64 45.37 -46.28 -29.42
CA ALA A 64 44.24 -46.11 -28.49
C ALA A 64 43.77 -47.45 -27.90
N PHE A 65 43.97 -48.55 -28.61
CA PHE A 65 43.59 -49.90 -28.15
C PHE A 65 44.72 -50.66 -27.40
N THR A 66 45.85 -50.02 -27.20
CA THR A 66 46.92 -50.54 -26.33
C THR A 66 46.59 -50.37 -24.85
N TRP A 67 47.31 -51.06 -23.96
CA TRP A 67 47.13 -50.93 -22.49
C TRP A 67 47.26 -49.47 -22.01
N ASN A 68 48.19 -48.73 -22.56
CA ASN A 68 48.41 -47.31 -22.26
C ASN A 68 47.30 -46.42 -22.91
N GLY A 69 46.74 -46.80 -24.04
CA GLY A 69 45.57 -46.14 -24.61
C GLY A 69 44.31 -46.32 -23.77
N LEU A 70 44.10 -47.52 -23.22
CA LEU A 70 43.02 -47.77 -22.27
C LEU A 70 43.16 -46.95 -20.98
N LYS A 71 44.36 -46.79 -20.43
CA LYS A 71 44.62 -45.90 -19.29
C LYS A 71 44.32 -44.44 -19.65
N GLY A 72 44.64 -43.98 -20.85
CA GLY A 72 44.30 -42.66 -21.36
C GLY A 72 42.79 -42.41 -21.47
N LEU A 73 42.05 -43.39 -22.00
CA LEU A 73 40.60 -43.34 -22.08
C LEU A 73 39.97 -43.26 -20.66
N LEU A 74 40.44 -44.11 -19.74
CA LEU A 74 39.95 -44.08 -18.36
C LEU A 74 40.22 -42.72 -17.69
N GLY A 75 41.41 -42.15 -17.90
CA GLY A 75 41.79 -40.84 -17.38
C GLY A 75 40.85 -39.73 -17.94
N MET A 76 40.55 -39.75 -19.25
CA MET A 76 39.61 -38.79 -19.85
C MET A 76 38.19 -38.93 -19.30
N ILE A 77 37.74 -40.17 -19.07
CA ILE A 77 36.39 -40.39 -18.44
C ILE A 77 36.38 -39.82 -17.04
N VAL A 78 37.42 -40.05 -16.22
CA VAL A 78 37.53 -39.51 -14.84
C VAL A 78 37.52 -37.97 -14.86
N VAL A 79 38.33 -37.36 -15.72
CA VAL A 79 38.37 -35.89 -15.84
C VAL A 79 37.02 -35.32 -16.30
N SER A 80 36.41 -35.96 -17.29
CA SER A 80 35.05 -35.56 -17.75
C SER A 80 34.00 -35.71 -16.66
N ALA A 81 34.06 -36.76 -15.84
CA ALA A 81 33.19 -36.95 -14.70
C ALA A 81 33.40 -35.89 -13.62
N ILE A 82 34.64 -35.48 -13.36
CA ILE A 82 34.98 -34.40 -12.41
C ILE A 82 34.43 -33.05 -12.92
N ILE A 83 34.66 -32.76 -14.19
CA ILE A 83 34.13 -31.52 -14.82
C ILE A 83 32.60 -31.51 -14.78
N PHE A 84 31.96 -32.64 -15.13
CA PHE A 84 30.51 -32.75 -15.07
C PHE A 84 29.95 -32.59 -13.65
N ALA A 85 30.62 -33.21 -12.65
CA ALA A 85 30.26 -33.05 -11.24
C ALA A 85 30.44 -31.61 -10.79
N TYR A 86 31.52 -30.94 -11.17
CA TYR A 86 31.80 -29.53 -10.87
C TYR A 86 30.74 -28.61 -11.45
N VAL A 87 30.37 -28.77 -12.75
CA VAL A 87 29.31 -27.98 -13.41
C VAL A 87 27.96 -28.22 -12.74
N LYS A 88 27.62 -29.49 -12.46
CA LYS A 88 26.35 -29.85 -11.82
C LYS A 88 26.26 -29.35 -10.37
N LEU A 89 27.36 -29.35 -9.63
CA LEU A 89 27.44 -28.78 -8.30
C LEU A 89 27.34 -27.24 -8.37
N ASN A 90 28.03 -26.62 -9.31
CA ASN A 90 27.99 -25.18 -9.51
C ASN A 90 26.59 -24.69 -9.94
N ASP A 91 25.89 -25.44 -10.83
CA ASP A 91 24.48 -25.18 -11.16
C ASP A 91 23.53 -25.37 -9.97
N ARG A 92 23.87 -26.27 -9.06
CA ARG A 92 23.07 -26.52 -7.86
C ARG A 92 23.30 -25.50 -6.75
N PHE A 93 24.50 -24.90 -6.70
CA PHE A 93 24.88 -23.83 -5.76
C PHE A 93 25.00 -22.45 -6.42
N GLY A 94 24.98 -22.39 -7.76
CA GLY A 94 24.89 -21.16 -8.52
C GLY A 94 23.48 -20.58 -8.39
N SER A 95 23.36 -19.38 -7.80
CA SER A 95 22.11 -18.64 -7.81
C SER A 95 21.68 -18.43 -9.26
N LYS A 96 20.46 -18.78 -9.58
CA LYS A 96 19.81 -18.23 -10.78
C LYS A 96 19.89 -16.72 -10.64
N ASP A 97 20.75 -16.07 -11.40
CA ASP A 97 20.91 -14.61 -11.37
C ASP A 97 19.67 -13.87 -11.87
N TYR A 98 18.64 -14.61 -12.30
CA TYR A 98 17.38 -14.09 -12.81
C TYR A 98 16.21 -14.89 -12.25
N ASP A 99 15.14 -14.18 -11.85
CA ASP A 99 13.87 -14.80 -11.46
C ASP A 99 13.10 -15.29 -12.70
N GLU A 100 11.94 -15.96 -12.50
CA GLU A 100 11.09 -16.47 -13.58
C GLU A 100 10.56 -15.38 -14.52
N ARG A 101 10.61 -14.10 -14.11
CA ARG A 101 10.21 -12.92 -14.87
C ARG A 101 11.39 -12.26 -15.59
N GLY A 102 12.61 -12.79 -15.47
CA GLY A 102 13.82 -12.28 -16.10
C GLY A 102 14.47 -11.09 -15.36
N PHE A 103 14.11 -10.83 -14.10
CA PHE A 103 14.78 -9.82 -13.29
C PHE A 103 16.03 -10.39 -12.61
N LYS A 104 17.12 -9.62 -12.64
CA LYS A 104 18.38 -10.02 -12.01
C LYS A 104 18.24 -10.08 -10.49
N VAL A 105 18.48 -11.26 -9.92
CA VAL A 105 18.53 -11.47 -8.47
C VAL A 105 19.92 -11.11 -7.95
N VAL A 106 20.02 -10.03 -7.20
CA VAL A 106 21.31 -9.56 -6.62
C VAL A 106 21.34 -9.95 -5.15
N LYS A 107 22.26 -10.84 -4.78
CA LYS A 107 22.45 -11.29 -3.39
C LYS A 107 23.20 -10.31 -2.49
N SER A 108 23.79 -9.25 -3.06
CA SER A 108 24.61 -8.28 -2.31
C SER A 108 23.83 -7.33 -1.42
N GLY A 109 22.49 -7.40 -1.40
CA GLY A 109 21.65 -6.45 -0.66
C GLY A 109 21.61 -5.03 -1.23
N THR A 110 22.22 -4.77 -2.39
CA THR A 110 22.26 -3.44 -3.03
C THR A 110 20.86 -2.85 -3.28
N TYR A 111 19.87 -3.71 -3.56
CA TYR A 111 18.48 -3.33 -3.80
C TYR A 111 17.53 -3.81 -2.68
N GLY A 112 18.07 -4.22 -1.53
CA GLY A 112 17.33 -4.79 -0.42
C GLY A 112 17.61 -6.30 -0.24
N THR A 113 17.25 -6.80 0.94
CA THR A 113 17.43 -8.22 1.32
C THR A 113 16.13 -8.98 1.38
N ALA A 114 15.03 -8.39 0.83
CA ALA A 114 13.71 -9.00 0.86
C ALA A 114 13.72 -10.35 0.10
N SER A 115 13.20 -11.37 0.74
CA SER A 115 12.97 -12.70 0.18
C SER A 115 11.55 -13.16 0.52
N TRP A 116 11.08 -14.20 -0.16
CA TRP A 116 9.84 -14.86 0.26
C TRP A 116 10.06 -15.50 1.64
N MET A 117 9.08 -15.29 2.52
CA MET A 117 9.05 -15.87 3.87
C MET A 117 9.00 -17.39 3.77
N ASP A 118 9.86 -18.07 4.52
CA ASP A 118 9.80 -19.53 4.65
C ASP A 118 8.75 -19.96 5.68
N GLU A 119 8.45 -21.27 5.75
CA GLU A 119 7.41 -21.78 6.62
C GLU A 119 7.72 -21.57 8.12
N LYS A 120 8.99 -21.54 8.47
CA LYS A 120 9.42 -21.32 9.85
C LYS A 120 9.25 -19.85 10.23
N GLU A 121 9.75 -18.95 9.42
CA GLU A 121 9.56 -17.50 9.60
C GLU A 121 8.06 -17.14 9.63
N MET A 122 7.25 -17.78 8.78
CA MET A 122 5.81 -17.55 8.76
C MET A 122 5.16 -17.94 10.11
N LYS A 123 5.54 -19.05 10.72
CA LYS A 123 5.01 -19.48 12.03
C LYS A 123 5.48 -18.61 13.19
N ASP A 124 6.60 -17.91 13.04
CA ASP A 124 7.13 -17.01 14.06
C ASP A 124 6.36 -15.67 14.12
N VAL A 125 5.74 -15.23 13.01
CA VAL A 125 5.08 -13.92 12.90
C VAL A 125 3.60 -13.99 12.55
N LEU A 126 3.10 -15.10 11.99
CA LEU A 126 1.72 -15.30 11.57
C LEU A 126 1.12 -16.53 12.29
N GLU A 127 -0.17 -16.48 12.49
CA GLU A 127 -0.95 -17.61 13.03
C GLU A 127 -1.54 -18.41 11.86
N ILE A 128 -1.34 -19.73 11.89
CA ILE A 128 -1.95 -20.69 10.95
C ILE A 128 -3.02 -21.45 11.71
N THR A 129 -4.28 -21.22 11.40
CA THR A 129 -5.41 -21.74 12.16
C THR A 129 -6.61 -22.04 11.25
N THR A 130 -7.72 -22.44 11.82
CA THR A 130 -8.98 -22.61 11.07
C THR A 130 -9.77 -21.30 11.01
N PRO A 131 -10.65 -21.08 10.00
CA PRO A 131 -11.44 -19.84 9.88
C PRO A 131 -12.27 -19.52 11.13
N SER A 132 -12.79 -20.55 11.82
CA SER A 132 -13.61 -20.37 13.02
C SER A 132 -12.80 -19.88 14.23
N LYS A 133 -11.52 -20.26 14.33
CA LYS A 133 -10.61 -19.91 15.43
C LYS A 133 -9.81 -18.63 15.15
N ALA A 134 -9.72 -18.20 13.89
CA ALA A 134 -9.00 -17.00 13.53
C ALA A 134 -9.64 -15.77 14.21
N GLU A 135 -8.87 -15.05 15.05
CA GLU A 135 -9.27 -13.80 15.69
C GLU A 135 -8.56 -12.59 15.07
N GLY A 136 -7.39 -12.79 14.48
CA GLY A 136 -6.59 -11.75 13.89
C GLY A 136 -7.05 -11.31 12.49
N VAL A 137 -6.25 -10.52 11.80
CA VAL A 137 -6.53 -10.10 10.43
C VAL A 137 -6.21 -11.24 9.47
N ILE A 138 -7.20 -11.72 8.74
CA ILE A 138 -7.03 -12.81 7.77
C ILE A 138 -6.28 -12.27 6.55
N LEU A 139 -5.16 -12.90 6.21
CA LEU A 139 -4.31 -12.57 5.07
C LEU A 139 -4.52 -13.49 3.87
N GLY A 140 -4.95 -14.73 4.12
CA GLY A 140 -5.17 -15.72 3.07
C GLY A 140 -5.23 -17.15 3.58
N GLU A 141 -4.92 -18.10 2.70
CA GLU A 141 -4.90 -19.54 2.97
C GLU A 141 -3.53 -20.14 2.64
N TYR A 142 -3.08 -21.06 3.48
CA TYR A 142 -1.88 -21.85 3.26
C TYR A 142 -2.13 -23.32 3.61
N LYS A 143 -1.99 -24.22 2.65
CA LYS A 143 -2.21 -25.67 2.81
C LYS A 143 -3.56 -26.01 3.45
N GLY A 144 -4.64 -25.32 3.06
CA GLY A 144 -5.98 -25.56 3.56
C GLY A 144 -6.29 -24.92 4.93
N ASN A 145 -5.37 -24.15 5.50
CA ASN A 145 -5.55 -23.45 6.77
C ASN A 145 -5.55 -21.91 6.55
N THR A 146 -6.30 -21.21 7.37
CA THR A 146 -6.31 -19.75 7.38
C THR A 146 -5.00 -19.21 7.95
N VAL A 147 -4.40 -18.27 7.24
CA VAL A 147 -3.25 -17.49 7.70
C VAL A 147 -3.73 -16.12 8.13
N CYS A 148 -3.43 -15.73 9.34
CA CYS A 148 -3.80 -14.43 9.88
C CYS A 148 -2.67 -13.81 10.69
N MET A 149 -2.68 -12.47 10.79
CA MET A 149 -1.88 -11.76 11.78
C MET A 149 -2.47 -12.05 13.15
N PRO A 150 -1.68 -12.43 14.17
CA PRO A 150 -2.18 -12.62 15.52
C PRO A 150 -2.89 -11.37 16.05
N LYS A 151 -3.87 -11.55 16.95
CA LYS A 151 -4.60 -10.44 17.58
C LYS A 151 -3.66 -9.48 18.34
N ASP A 152 -2.68 -10.04 19.01
CA ASP A 152 -1.68 -9.37 19.85
C ASP A 152 -0.33 -9.18 19.13
N THR A 153 -0.34 -9.17 17.79
CA THR A 153 0.88 -8.99 17.00
C THR A 153 1.63 -7.72 17.36
N LYS A 154 2.96 -7.80 17.38
CA LYS A 154 3.84 -6.63 17.50
C LYS A 154 4.10 -5.93 16.16
N LEU A 155 3.63 -6.51 15.05
CA LEU A 155 3.74 -5.94 13.73
C LEU A 155 2.70 -4.84 13.52
N ASN A 156 3.00 -3.94 12.61
CA ASN A 156 2.03 -2.95 12.14
C ASN A 156 0.84 -3.65 11.47
N ARG A 157 -0.38 -3.28 11.87
CA ARG A 157 -1.64 -3.84 11.34
C ARG A 157 -2.18 -3.09 10.12
N HIS A 158 -1.46 -2.06 9.62
CA HIS A 158 -1.86 -1.39 8.38
C HIS A 158 -1.62 -2.28 7.17
N ILE A 159 -2.64 -2.43 6.33
CA ILE A 159 -2.62 -3.30 5.15
C ILE A 159 -3.05 -2.48 3.94
N ALA A 160 -2.23 -2.48 2.89
CA ALA A 160 -2.59 -1.92 1.59
C ALA A 160 -2.81 -3.06 0.59
N ILE A 161 -3.95 -3.04 -0.11
CA ILE A 161 -4.38 -4.10 -1.02
C ILE A 161 -4.50 -3.53 -2.42
N PHE A 162 -3.71 -4.05 -3.34
CA PHE A 162 -3.71 -3.65 -4.74
C PHE A 162 -4.28 -4.77 -5.62
N GLY A 163 -5.21 -4.42 -6.50
CA GLY A 163 -5.79 -5.37 -7.43
C GLY A 163 -6.69 -4.68 -8.44
N ALA A 164 -6.77 -5.22 -9.65
CA ALA A 164 -7.66 -4.74 -10.70
C ALA A 164 -9.14 -4.84 -10.27
N SER A 165 -10.02 -4.14 -10.98
CA SER A 165 -11.47 -4.31 -10.80
C SER A 165 -11.87 -5.78 -11.02
N GLY A 166 -12.81 -6.29 -10.23
CA GLY A 166 -13.28 -7.68 -10.31
C GLY A 166 -12.38 -8.73 -9.64
N THR A 167 -11.24 -8.36 -9.03
CA THR A 167 -10.35 -9.32 -8.32
C THR A 167 -10.84 -9.71 -6.94
N MET A 168 -12.09 -9.45 -6.61
CA MET A 168 -12.76 -9.82 -5.34
C MET A 168 -12.17 -9.14 -4.08
N LYS A 169 -11.49 -8.00 -4.17
CA LYS A 169 -10.88 -7.30 -3.02
C LYS A 169 -11.87 -7.14 -1.86
N SER A 170 -13.03 -6.52 -2.13
CA SER A 170 -14.05 -6.25 -1.11
C SER A 170 -14.63 -7.54 -0.54
N ARG A 171 -14.82 -8.58 -1.37
CA ARG A 171 -15.38 -9.88 -0.93
C ARG A 171 -14.37 -10.72 -0.14
N ALA A 172 -13.13 -10.80 -0.61
CA ALA A 172 -12.12 -11.68 -0.02
C ALA A 172 -11.45 -11.09 1.22
N ILE A 173 -11.32 -9.77 1.30
CA ILE A 173 -10.54 -9.10 2.36
C ILE A 173 -11.39 -8.19 3.19
N ILE A 174 -12.10 -7.21 2.59
CA ILE A 174 -12.85 -6.19 3.34
C ILE A 174 -13.95 -6.83 4.21
N ARG A 175 -14.80 -7.71 3.65
CA ARG A 175 -15.83 -8.39 4.43
C ARG A 175 -15.26 -9.26 5.55
N ASN A 176 -14.16 -9.96 5.28
CA ASN A 176 -13.48 -10.75 6.31
C ASN A 176 -12.93 -9.86 7.43
N ALA A 177 -12.33 -8.71 7.09
CA ALA A 177 -11.84 -7.74 8.07
C ALA A 177 -12.99 -7.21 8.96
N LEU A 178 -14.16 -6.93 8.38
CA LEU A 178 -15.37 -6.52 9.13
C LEU A 178 -15.83 -7.60 10.10
N PHE A 179 -15.90 -8.87 9.67
CA PHE A 179 -16.29 -9.97 10.57
C PHE A 179 -15.26 -10.20 11.67
N GLN A 180 -13.97 -10.05 11.38
CA GLN A 180 -12.91 -10.20 12.38
C GLN A 180 -12.91 -9.04 13.39
N ALA A 181 -13.26 -7.82 12.98
CA ALA A 181 -13.39 -6.67 13.89
C ALA A 181 -14.48 -6.93 14.96
N ILE A 182 -15.59 -7.57 14.59
CA ILE A 182 -16.63 -7.97 15.56
C ILE A 182 -16.07 -8.96 16.60
N LYS A 183 -15.28 -9.96 16.18
CA LYS A 183 -14.67 -10.92 17.10
C LYS A 183 -13.68 -10.29 18.08
N ARG A 184 -13.09 -9.16 17.70
CA ARG A 184 -12.13 -8.43 18.54
C ARG A 184 -12.76 -7.29 19.34
N ASP A 185 -14.09 -7.08 19.22
CA ASP A 185 -14.81 -5.97 19.83
C ASP A 185 -14.24 -4.58 19.45
N GLU A 186 -13.77 -4.43 18.22
CA GLU A 186 -13.17 -3.20 17.69
C GLU A 186 -14.21 -2.36 16.95
N SER A 187 -14.17 -1.04 17.12
CA SER A 187 -14.95 -0.11 16.30
C SER A 187 -14.46 -0.09 14.87
N VAL A 188 -15.34 0.13 13.91
CA VAL A 188 -15.01 0.22 12.49
C VAL A 188 -15.55 1.50 11.86
N ILE A 189 -14.76 2.07 10.98
CA ILE A 189 -15.11 3.21 10.14
C ILE A 189 -14.86 2.78 8.70
N ILE A 190 -15.91 2.79 7.90
CA ILE A 190 -15.95 2.07 6.62
C ILE A 190 -16.28 3.06 5.51
N THR A 191 -15.44 3.12 4.45
CA THR A 191 -15.90 3.74 3.19
C THR A 191 -16.59 2.69 2.33
N ASP A 192 -17.73 3.06 1.75
CA ASP A 192 -18.58 2.16 0.97
C ASP A 192 -19.13 2.90 -0.25
N SER A 193 -18.59 2.63 -1.44
CA SER A 193 -18.96 3.36 -2.66
C SER A 193 -20.32 2.94 -3.25
N LYS A 194 -20.87 1.80 -2.82
CA LYS A 194 -22.10 1.20 -3.39
C LYS A 194 -23.17 0.90 -2.35
N ALA A 195 -22.91 1.19 -1.09
CA ALA A 195 -23.72 0.78 0.06
C ALA A 195 -23.85 -0.75 0.23
N ASP A 196 -23.04 -1.55 -0.48
CA ASP A 196 -23.05 -3.01 -0.42
C ASP A 196 -22.56 -3.53 0.94
N LEU A 197 -21.50 -2.90 1.50
CA LEU A 197 -20.95 -3.28 2.79
C LEU A 197 -21.93 -2.95 3.92
N TYR A 198 -22.60 -1.81 3.84
CA TYR A 198 -23.68 -1.45 4.76
C TYR A 198 -24.82 -2.46 4.71
N ALA A 199 -25.34 -2.75 3.51
CA ALA A 199 -26.43 -3.70 3.33
C ALA A 199 -26.10 -5.10 3.88
N ASP A 200 -24.85 -5.55 3.67
CA ASP A 200 -24.42 -6.89 4.07
C ASP A 200 -24.09 -7.03 5.56
N THR A 201 -23.65 -5.96 6.22
CA THR A 201 -23.01 -6.08 7.56
C THR A 201 -23.64 -5.24 8.66
N ALA A 202 -24.40 -4.20 8.36
CA ALA A 202 -24.93 -3.27 9.37
C ALA A 202 -25.82 -3.97 10.41
N GLU A 203 -26.69 -4.89 9.96
CA GLU A 203 -27.57 -5.63 10.87
C GLU A 203 -26.79 -6.59 11.78
N LEU A 204 -25.70 -7.19 11.27
CA LEU A 204 -24.82 -8.01 12.06
C LEU A 204 -24.13 -7.20 13.17
N TYR A 205 -23.66 -5.98 12.85
CA TYR A 205 -23.08 -5.08 13.84
C TYR A 205 -24.10 -4.68 14.91
N ARG A 206 -25.35 -4.33 14.52
CA ARG A 206 -26.43 -4.02 15.49
C ARG A 206 -26.70 -5.19 16.43
N LYS A 207 -26.77 -6.43 15.91
CA LYS A 207 -26.97 -7.65 16.72
C LYS A 207 -25.83 -7.92 17.70
N ASN A 208 -24.63 -7.45 17.39
CA ASN A 208 -23.46 -7.56 18.29
C ASN A 208 -23.27 -6.35 19.22
N GLY A 209 -24.29 -5.47 19.33
CA GLY A 209 -24.32 -4.36 20.27
C GLY A 209 -23.53 -3.13 19.84
N TYR A 210 -23.26 -2.98 18.54
CA TYR A 210 -22.62 -1.79 18.00
C TYR A 210 -23.62 -0.67 17.75
N GLU A 211 -23.21 0.57 18.03
CA GLU A 211 -23.90 1.74 17.48
C GLU A 211 -23.56 1.87 16.00
N VAL A 212 -24.58 1.74 15.15
CA VAL A 212 -24.41 1.85 13.69
C VAL A 212 -24.88 3.21 13.23
N LYS A 213 -23.98 3.93 12.53
CA LYS A 213 -24.26 5.25 11.92
C LYS A 213 -23.90 5.22 10.44
N VAL A 214 -24.62 6.02 9.66
CA VAL A 214 -24.48 6.10 8.20
C VAL A 214 -24.38 7.54 7.75
N PHE A 215 -23.18 7.97 7.32
CA PHE A 215 -23.01 9.26 6.67
C PHE A 215 -23.13 9.06 5.16
N ASN A 216 -24.32 9.31 4.62
CA ASN A 216 -24.65 8.99 3.22
C ASN A 216 -24.53 10.23 2.33
N LEU A 217 -23.46 10.30 1.55
CA LEU A 217 -23.21 11.40 0.61
C LEU A 217 -23.77 11.13 -0.81
N ILE A 218 -24.26 9.91 -1.09
CA ILE A 218 -24.97 9.62 -2.35
C ILE A 218 -26.44 10.00 -2.23
N ASN A 219 -27.06 9.63 -1.10
CA ASN A 219 -28.46 9.92 -0.83
C ASN A 219 -28.61 10.46 0.60
N PRO A 220 -28.33 11.77 0.81
CA PRO A 220 -28.28 12.37 2.14
C PRO A 220 -29.56 12.24 2.96
N GLU A 221 -30.72 12.09 2.33
CA GLU A 221 -32.00 11.93 3.01
C GLU A 221 -32.12 10.60 3.78
N HIS A 222 -31.31 9.62 3.41
CA HIS A 222 -31.27 8.28 4.03
C HIS A 222 -30.00 8.06 4.86
N GLY A 223 -29.48 9.10 5.51
CA GLY A 223 -28.30 9.06 6.33
C GLY A 223 -28.45 9.79 7.66
N ASP A 224 -27.51 9.52 8.56
CA ASP A 224 -27.32 10.31 9.79
C ASP A 224 -26.62 11.63 9.43
N SER A 225 -26.90 12.68 10.20
CA SER A 225 -26.37 14.02 9.99
C SER A 225 -25.11 14.25 10.81
N TRP A 226 -24.20 15.07 10.26
CA TRP A 226 -23.02 15.51 10.96
C TRP A 226 -22.74 17.00 10.70
N ASN A 227 -22.81 17.80 11.74
CA ASN A 227 -22.48 19.23 11.72
C ASN A 227 -21.02 19.41 12.17
N CYS A 228 -20.14 19.76 11.25
CA CYS A 228 -18.71 19.96 11.52
C CYS A 228 -18.44 21.11 12.48
N MET A 229 -19.37 22.03 12.68
CA MET A 229 -19.22 23.15 13.60
C MET A 229 -19.68 22.82 15.04
N SER A 230 -20.44 21.74 15.25
CA SER A 230 -20.95 21.38 16.59
C SER A 230 -19.85 21.13 17.62
N ASP A 231 -18.65 20.83 17.17
CA ASP A 231 -17.50 20.51 17.99
C ASP A 231 -16.53 21.66 18.23
N LEU A 232 -16.80 22.85 17.66
CA LEU A 232 -15.93 24.01 17.81
C LEU A 232 -15.95 24.54 19.25
N ASN A 233 -17.13 24.77 19.82
CA ASN A 233 -17.33 25.27 21.17
C ASN A 233 -16.38 26.43 21.57
N GLY A 234 -16.10 27.33 20.63
CA GLY A 234 -15.16 28.45 20.82
C GLY A 234 -13.67 28.10 20.62
N ASP A 235 -13.32 26.87 20.26
CA ASP A 235 -11.94 26.47 19.94
C ASP A 235 -11.48 27.12 18.62
N THR A 236 -10.69 28.20 18.74
CA THR A 236 -10.17 28.94 17.60
C THR A 236 -9.16 28.16 16.77
N LEU A 237 -8.47 27.18 17.37
CA LEU A 237 -7.54 26.29 16.66
C LEU A 237 -8.32 25.29 15.83
N MET A 238 -9.41 24.74 16.36
CA MET A 238 -10.27 23.85 15.60
C MET A 238 -10.96 24.56 14.43
N ALA A 239 -11.36 25.82 14.61
CA ALA A 239 -11.89 26.68 13.52
C ALA A 239 -10.83 26.88 12.42
N GLN A 240 -9.55 27.02 12.77
CA GLN A 240 -8.45 27.09 11.80
C GLN A 240 -8.30 25.77 11.03
N VAL A 241 -8.35 24.64 11.74
CA VAL A 241 -8.27 23.30 11.10
C VAL A 241 -9.42 23.12 10.11
N LEU A 242 -10.65 23.40 10.55
CA LEU A 242 -11.86 23.30 9.71
C LEU A 242 -11.70 24.16 8.43
N THR A 243 -11.26 25.40 8.57
CA THR A 243 -11.01 26.30 7.46
C THR A 243 -9.95 25.73 6.50
N ASN A 244 -8.81 25.27 7.01
CA ASN A 244 -7.73 24.75 6.17
C ASN A 244 -8.16 23.49 5.40
N VAL A 245 -8.94 22.60 6.03
CA VAL A 245 -9.46 21.42 5.36
C VAL A 245 -10.44 21.78 4.25
N ILE A 246 -11.36 22.73 4.48
CA ILE A 246 -12.32 23.18 3.46
C ILE A 246 -11.57 23.80 2.27
N ILE A 247 -10.67 24.76 2.53
CA ILE A 247 -9.93 25.44 1.46
C ILE A 247 -9.02 24.44 0.72
N GLY A 248 -8.27 23.59 1.44
CA GLY A 248 -7.36 22.62 0.85
C GLY A 248 -8.06 21.61 -0.07
N ASN A 249 -9.25 21.12 0.32
CA ASN A 249 -9.98 20.14 -0.49
C ASN A 249 -10.81 20.76 -1.62
N THR A 250 -11.00 22.06 -1.62
CA THR A 250 -11.73 22.77 -2.69
C THR A 250 -10.80 23.58 -3.60
N SER A 251 -9.49 23.59 -3.34
CA SER A 251 -8.49 24.25 -4.18
C SER A 251 -8.11 23.38 -5.37
N SER A 252 -7.98 23.99 -6.55
CA SER A 252 -7.57 23.29 -7.78
C SER A 252 -6.09 22.89 -7.82
N GLY A 253 -5.31 23.22 -6.79
CA GLY A 253 -3.87 22.93 -6.71
C GLY A 253 -2.97 23.68 -7.70
N LYS A 254 -3.56 24.44 -8.62
CA LYS A 254 -2.86 25.22 -9.66
C LYS A 254 -3.01 26.74 -9.48
N GLY A 255 -3.69 27.18 -8.43
CA GLY A 255 -3.99 28.58 -8.17
C GLY A 255 -2.88 29.30 -7.41
N ASP A 256 -2.96 30.65 -7.43
CA ASP A 256 -2.14 31.50 -6.58
C ASP A 256 -2.60 31.36 -5.12
N HIS A 257 -1.71 30.93 -4.24
CA HIS A 257 -1.95 30.83 -2.78
C HIS A 257 -2.47 32.13 -2.14
N PHE A 258 -2.31 33.25 -2.83
CA PHE A 258 -2.84 34.54 -2.39
C PHE A 258 -4.37 34.51 -2.23
N TRP A 259 -5.08 33.98 -3.23
CA TRP A 259 -6.54 33.86 -3.19
C TRP A 259 -7.01 32.88 -2.10
N ASP A 260 -6.38 31.70 -2.04
CA ASP A 260 -6.67 30.70 -1.01
C ASP A 260 -6.50 31.26 0.40
N ASN A 261 -5.45 32.03 0.65
CA ASN A 261 -5.20 32.67 1.95
C ASN A 261 -6.26 33.76 2.27
N GLY A 262 -6.68 34.55 1.28
CA GLY A 262 -7.73 35.53 1.46
C GLY A 262 -9.08 34.91 1.79
N GLU A 263 -9.45 33.86 1.07
CA GLU A 263 -10.67 33.07 1.28
C GLU A 263 -10.62 32.34 2.65
N ALA A 264 -9.48 31.79 3.04
CA ALA A 264 -9.29 31.17 4.36
C ALA A 264 -9.51 32.17 5.50
N ASN A 265 -8.97 33.37 5.41
CA ASN A 265 -9.18 34.40 6.41
C ASN A 265 -10.65 34.80 6.54
N LEU A 266 -11.33 35.01 5.41
CA LEU A 266 -12.77 35.34 5.42
C LEU A 266 -13.60 34.19 5.98
N LEU A 267 -13.36 32.95 5.52
CA LEU A 267 -14.08 31.76 5.99
C LEU A 267 -13.89 31.56 7.50
N ARG A 268 -12.66 31.68 8.00
CA ARG A 268 -12.36 31.57 9.43
C ARG A 268 -13.10 32.62 10.24
N ALA A 269 -13.13 33.87 9.76
CA ALA A 269 -13.85 34.95 10.41
C ALA A 269 -15.35 34.63 10.51
N LEU A 270 -15.96 34.17 9.41
CA LEU A 270 -17.38 33.81 9.35
C LEU A 270 -17.72 32.62 10.26
N ILE A 271 -16.88 31.56 10.26
CA ILE A 271 -17.04 30.40 11.15
C ILE A 271 -17.02 30.82 12.60
N LEU A 272 -16.01 31.61 13.03
CA LEU A 272 -15.88 32.10 14.41
C LEU A 272 -17.01 33.06 14.78
N TYR A 273 -17.50 33.86 13.85
CA TYR A 273 -18.66 34.72 14.07
C TYR A 273 -19.90 33.89 14.40
N VAL A 274 -20.22 32.89 13.55
CA VAL A 274 -21.40 32.05 13.72
C VAL A 274 -21.30 31.17 14.96
N ASP A 275 -20.12 30.60 15.25
CA ASP A 275 -19.88 29.74 16.40
C ASP A 275 -20.09 30.50 17.73
N GLN A 276 -19.59 31.73 17.81
CA GLN A 276 -19.60 32.51 19.05
C GLN A 276 -20.79 33.47 19.19
N ASP A 277 -21.68 33.52 18.21
CA ASP A 277 -22.91 34.31 18.28
C ASP A 277 -23.83 33.73 19.36
N ARG A 278 -23.93 34.44 20.49
CA ARG A 278 -24.77 34.06 21.62
C ARG A 278 -26.26 34.23 21.36
N THR A 279 -26.63 34.93 20.30
CA THR A 279 -28.04 35.13 19.92
C THR A 279 -28.60 33.96 19.12
N ARG A 280 -27.70 33.12 18.54
CA ARG A 280 -28.06 31.92 17.81
C ARG A 280 -28.13 30.71 18.73
N SER A 281 -29.18 29.91 18.58
CA SER A 281 -29.28 28.58 19.17
C SER A 281 -28.23 27.64 18.54
N ASN A 282 -27.82 26.58 19.24
CA ASN A 282 -26.77 25.68 18.77
C ASN A 282 -27.12 24.97 17.45
N ASP A 283 -28.39 24.72 17.22
CA ASP A 283 -28.91 24.15 15.97
C ASP A 283 -28.86 25.12 14.76
N MET A 284 -28.60 26.40 15.01
CA MET A 284 -28.38 27.42 13.98
C MET A 284 -26.87 27.69 13.71
N LYS A 285 -25.97 26.96 14.39
CA LYS A 285 -24.52 27.11 14.26
C LYS A 285 -23.98 25.99 13.37
N HIS A 286 -24.04 26.15 12.08
CA HIS A 286 -23.67 25.16 11.09
C HIS A 286 -23.10 25.81 9.80
N LEU A 287 -22.43 25.03 8.98
CA LEU A 287 -21.78 25.54 7.77
C LEU A 287 -22.77 26.19 6.76
N PRO A 288 -23.98 25.69 6.55
CA PRO A 288 -25.00 26.40 5.76
C PRO A 288 -25.32 27.80 6.29
N ALA A 289 -25.30 28.04 7.61
CA ALA A 289 -25.48 29.39 8.17
C ALA A 289 -24.30 30.32 7.85
N VAL A 290 -23.07 29.80 7.82
CA VAL A 290 -21.87 30.52 7.35
C VAL A 290 -22.06 30.91 5.89
N TYR A 291 -22.50 29.99 5.05
CA TYR A 291 -22.78 30.25 3.63
C TYR A 291 -23.88 31.32 3.44
N GLN A 292 -24.98 31.22 4.16
CA GLN A 292 -26.04 32.21 4.14
C GLN A 292 -25.57 33.59 4.57
N MET A 293 -24.73 33.67 5.61
CA MET A 293 -24.13 34.94 6.05
C MET A 293 -23.28 35.57 4.95
N LEU A 294 -22.51 34.77 4.22
CA LEU A 294 -21.68 35.23 3.10
C LEU A 294 -22.53 35.74 1.92
N THR A 295 -23.61 35.02 1.58
CA THR A 295 -24.38 35.27 0.34
C THR A 295 -25.53 36.26 0.51
N GLN A 296 -26.06 36.40 1.72
CA GLN A 296 -27.20 37.31 1.98
C GLN A 296 -26.80 38.72 2.41
N ASN A 297 -25.50 38.93 2.70
CA ASN A 297 -24.99 40.22 3.10
C ASN A 297 -24.04 40.80 2.02
N SER A 298 -24.21 42.06 1.72
CA SER A 298 -23.21 42.82 0.96
C SER A 298 -21.92 42.99 1.77
N GLU A 299 -20.79 43.28 1.11
CA GLU A 299 -19.51 43.54 1.78
C GLU A 299 -19.64 44.59 2.89
N LYS A 300 -20.36 45.71 2.63
CA LYS A 300 -20.62 46.75 3.62
C LYS A 300 -21.42 46.27 4.85
N GLN A 301 -22.38 45.38 4.62
CA GLN A 301 -23.15 44.78 5.72
C GLN A 301 -22.28 43.82 6.55
N LEU A 302 -21.44 43.01 5.88
CA LEU A 302 -20.47 42.18 6.58
C LEU A 302 -19.51 43.03 7.42
N SER A 303 -18.93 44.10 6.86
CA SER A 303 -18.07 45.01 7.61
C SER A 303 -18.74 45.57 8.86
N ALA A 304 -19.98 46.05 8.72
CA ALA A 304 -20.75 46.58 9.83
C ALA A 304 -21.05 45.52 10.93
N LEU A 305 -21.18 44.23 10.57
CA LEU A 305 -21.34 43.17 11.54
C LEU A 305 -20.07 42.91 12.35
N PHE A 306 -18.92 42.84 11.68
CA PHE A 306 -17.63 42.59 12.35
C PHE A 306 -17.14 43.79 13.16
N GLU A 307 -17.44 45.05 12.74
CA GLU A 307 -17.12 46.24 13.47
C GLU A 307 -17.83 46.34 14.83
N LYS A 308 -19.03 45.76 14.94
CA LYS A 308 -19.81 45.73 16.18
C LYS A 308 -19.29 44.73 17.20
N LEU A 309 -18.43 43.82 16.80
CA LEU A 309 -17.86 42.82 17.71
C LEU A 309 -16.88 43.48 18.69
N PRO A 310 -16.71 42.95 19.92
CA PRO A 310 -15.66 43.38 20.84
C PRO A 310 -14.28 43.30 20.22
N LEU A 311 -13.34 44.15 20.67
CA LEU A 311 -11.98 44.21 20.07
C LEU A 311 -11.20 42.91 20.24
N ASP A 312 -11.45 42.17 21.29
CA ASP A 312 -10.86 40.89 21.63
C ASP A 312 -11.58 39.68 21.01
N HIS A 313 -12.68 39.93 20.28
CA HIS A 313 -13.41 38.83 19.66
C HIS A 313 -12.56 38.11 18.58
N PRO A 314 -12.41 36.75 18.64
CA PRO A 314 -11.47 36.02 17.79
C PRO A 314 -11.79 36.08 16.28
N ALA A 315 -13.01 36.40 15.90
CA ALA A 315 -13.39 36.58 14.50
C ALA A 315 -12.83 37.89 13.89
N ARG A 316 -12.45 38.87 14.72
CA ARG A 316 -11.98 40.19 14.20
C ARG A 316 -10.63 40.10 13.52
N ALA A 317 -9.69 39.39 14.08
CA ALA A 317 -8.32 39.32 13.53
C ALA A 317 -8.30 38.76 12.08
N PRO A 318 -8.90 37.60 11.80
CA PRO A 318 -8.94 37.10 10.41
C PRO A 318 -9.80 37.99 9.48
N TYR A 319 -10.89 38.60 10.00
CA TYR A 319 -11.66 39.56 9.20
C TYR A 319 -10.85 40.80 8.84
N ASN A 320 -10.10 41.36 9.78
CA ASN A 320 -9.26 42.54 9.54
C ASN A 320 -8.18 42.28 8.48
N LEU A 321 -7.61 41.08 8.44
CA LEU A 321 -6.66 40.70 7.38
C LEU A 321 -7.34 40.71 5.99
N PHE A 322 -8.55 40.15 5.90
CA PHE A 322 -9.35 40.24 4.67
C PHE A 322 -9.68 41.68 4.30
N ALA A 323 -10.11 42.50 5.27
CA ALA A 323 -10.53 43.89 5.06
C ALA A 323 -9.40 44.83 4.60
N GLN A 324 -8.13 44.49 4.84
CA GLN A 324 -6.96 45.27 4.35
C GLN A 324 -6.76 45.17 2.83
N ALA A 325 -7.36 44.21 2.17
CA ALA A 325 -7.29 44.09 0.72
C ALA A 325 -8.08 45.18 0.02
N SER A 326 -7.71 45.52 -1.24
CA SER A 326 -8.47 46.48 -2.06
C SER A 326 -9.89 45.94 -2.36
N ASP A 327 -10.80 46.83 -2.68
CA ASP A 327 -12.20 46.51 -2.98
C ASP A 327 -12.33 45.44 -4.06
N THR A 328 -11.53 45.53 -5.12
CA THR A 328 -11.52 44.54 -6.21
C THR A 328 -11.08 43.16 -5.70
N VAL A 329 -10.06 43.09 -4.86
CA VAL A 329 -9.55 41.86 -4.28
C VAL A 329 -10.57 41.26 -3.32
N ARG A 330 -11.17 42.07 -2.44
CA ARG A 330 -12.20 41.60 -1.51
C ARG A 330 -13.42 41.00 -2.23
N SER A 331 -13.88 41.67 -3.29
CA SER A 331 -14.98 41.15 -4.13
C SER A 331 -14.62 39.82 -4.78
N GLY A 332 -13.37 39.66 -5.24
CA GLY A 332 -12.88 38.38 -5.78
C GLY A 332 -12.84 37.28 -4.74
N ILE A 333 -12.36 37.58 -3.51
CA ILE A 333 -12.34 36.62 -2.37
C ILE A 333 -13.76 36.18 -1.98
N ILE A 334 -14.70 37.13 -1.91
CA ILE A 334 -16.11 36.80 -1.57
C ILE A 334 -16.71 35.87 -2.63
N LEU A 335 -16.51 36.19 -3.91
CA LEU A 335 -17.01 35.38 -5.01
C LEU A 335 -16.39 34.00 -5.03
N GLY A 336 -15.05 33.90 -4.86
CA GLY A 336 -14.32 32.64 -4.81
C GLY A 336 -14.80 31.75 -3.67
N LEU A 337 -14.89 32.29 -2.45
CA LEU A 337 -15.40 31.55 -1.30
C LEU A 337 -16.88 31.12 -1.48
N GLY A 338 -17.71 31.99 -2.05
CA GLY A 338 -19.09 31.66 -2.38
C GLY A 338 -19.19 30.48 -3.35
N THR A 339 -18.30 30.43 -4.36
CA THR A 339 -18.21 29.32 -5.31
C THR A 339 -17.75 28.01 -4.63
N ARG A 340 -16.78 28.06 -3.75
CA ARG A 340 -16.33 26.87 -2.99
C ARG A 340 -17.41 26.27 -2.12
N LEU A 341 -18.24 27.11 -1.51
CA LEU A 341 -19.29 26.69 -0.59
C LEU A 341 -20.66 26.55 -1.29
N GLN A 342 -20.75 26.67 -2.62
CA GLN A 342 -22.03 26.65 -3.34
C GLN A 342 -22.85 25.37 -3.13
N VAL A 343 -22.20 24.24 -2.83
CA VAL A 343 -22.87 22.99 -2.51
C VAL A 343 -23.82 23.14 -1.31
N MET A 344 -23.58 24.10 -0.42
CA MET A 344 -24.45 24.44 0.71
C MET A 344 -25.80 25.05 0.29
N GLN A 345 -26.05 25.30 -1.01
CA GLN A 345 -27.34 25.67 -1.53
C GLN A 345 -28.34 24.52 -1.59
N ASP A 346 -27.79 23.29 -1.72
CA ASP A 346 -28.64 22.09 -1.81
C ASP A 346 -29.29 21.78 -0.46
N LYS A 347 -30.60 21.53 -0.48
CA LYS A 347 -31.39 21.28 0.74
C LYS A 347 -30.99 19.97 1.43
N ALA A 348 -30.63 18.94 0.67
CA ALA A 348 -30.22 17.66 1.25
C ALA A 348 -28.87 17.81 1.95
N VAL A 349 -27.95 18.60 1.37
CA VAL A 349 -26.66 18.95 2.01
C VAL A 349 -26.87 19.78 3.27
N GLN A 350 -27.76 20.77 3.21
CA GLN A 350 -28.14 21.56 4.41
C GLN A 350 -28.63 20.64 5.53
N ASN A 351 -29.52 19.72 5.21
CA ASN A 351 -30.11 18.81 6.21
C ASN A 351 -29.07 17.92 6.86
N ILE A 352 -28.15 17.32 6.09
CA ILE A 352 -27.15 16.39 6.62
C ILE A 352 -26.03 17.12 7.39
N THR A 353 -25.84 18.43 7.17
CA THR A 353 -24.76 19.23 7.79
C THR A 353 -25.25 20.20 8.86
N SER A 354 -26.58 20.31 9.11
CA SER A 354 -27.13 21.28 10.08
C SER A 354 -27.29 20.72 11.50
N ARG A 355 -27.28 19.40 11.68
CA ARG A 355 -27.42 18.74 12.98
C ARG A 355 -26.40 17.61 13.11
N SER A 356 -26.17 17.12 14.33
CA SER A 356 -25.20 16.05 14.61
C SER A 356 -25.90 14.85 15.24
N ASP A 357 -26.13 13.81 14.43
CA ASP A 357 -26.53 12.48 14.89
C ASP A 357 -25.29 11.59 15.09
N ILE A 358 -24.13 12.00 14.55
CA ILE A 358 -22.85 11.28 14.60
C ILE A 358 -21.90 12.00 15.55
N ASP A 359 -21.42 11.29 16.59
CA ASP A 359 -20.33 11.73 17.47
C ASP A 359 -19.02 11.10 16.98
N LEU A 360 -18.07 11.92 16.50
CA LEU A 360 -16.79 11.45 16.00
C LEU A 360 -15.87 10.85 17.07
N THR A 361 -16.15 11.09 18.34
CA THR A 361 -15.38 10.51 19.47
C THR A 361 -15.97 9.18 19.95
N ALA A 362 -17.22 8.89 19.67
CA ALA A 362 -17.89 7.69 20.15
C ALA A 362 -17.15 6.37 19.77
N PRO A 363 -16.56 6.21 18.55
CA PRO A 363 -15.84 5.00 18.21
C PRO A 363 -14.64 4.69 19.10
N ALA A 364 -14.03 5.72 19.71
CA ALA A 364 -12.94 5.54 20.67
C ALA A 364 -13.39 5.06 22.06
N LYS A 365 -14.68 5.28 22.41
CA LYS A 365 -15.24 5.04 23.74
C LYS A 365 -16.10 3.80 23.86
N LYS A 366 -16.79 3.45 22.76
CA LYS A 366 -17.75 2.33 22.69
C LYS A 366 -17.71 1.69 21.31
N LYS A 367 -18.26 0.48 21.20
CA LYS A 367 -18.33 -0.24 19.90
C LYS A 367 -19.22 0.49 18.92
N CYS A 368 -18.64 0.99 17.84
CA CYS A 368 -19.32 1.71 16.77
C CYS A 368 -18.99 1.10 15.40
N ALA A 369 -19.94 1.16 14.48
CA ALA A 369 -19.75 0.86 13.08
C ALA A 369 -20.28 2.04 12.25
N TYR A 370 -19.38 2.85 11.72
CA TYR A 370 -19.72 4.04 10.93
C TYR A 370 -19.47 3.76 9.46
N TYR A 371 -20.51 3.89 8.66
CA TYR A 371 -20.49 3.71 7.22
C TYR A 371 -20.53 5.08 6.56
N ILE A 372 -19.52 5.39 5.78
CA ILE A 372 -19.42 6.61 4.98
C ILE A 372 -19.67 6.20 3.53
N ILE A 373 -20.86 6.48 3.04
CA ILE A 373 -21.27 6.12 1.68
C ILE A 373 -20.86 7.25 0.75
N LEU A 374 -19.92 6.96 -0.16
CA LEU A 374 -19.28 7.91 -1.07
C LEU A 374 -19.62 7.57 -2.51
N SER A 375 -19.76 8.59 -3.38
CA SER A 375 -19.87 8.34 -4.82
C SER A 375 -18.47 8.21 -5.44
N ASP A 376 -18.26 7.17 -6.25
CA ASP A 376 -17.07 7.00 -7.10
C ASP A 376 -17.19 7.78 -8.43
N GLN A 377 -18.36 8.32 -8.74
CA GLN A 377 -18.66 9.01 -10.01
C GLN A 377 -18.80 10.53 -9.85
N ASP A 378 -19.18 11.00 -8.67
CA ASP A 378 -19.47 12.40 -8.40
C ASP A 378 -18.64 12.94 -7.23
N ALA A 379 -17.68 13.82 -7.55
CA ALA A 379 -16.82 14.47 -6.57
C ALA A 379 -17.45 15.68 -5.86
N THR A 380 -18.71 16.03 -6.15
CA THR A 380 -19.37 17.23 -5.59
C THR A 380 -19.37 17.23 -4.07
N MET A 381 -19.50 16.06 -3.46
CA MET A 381 -19.52 15.88 -2.00
C MET A 381 -18.16 15.45 -1.42
N ALA A 382 -17.10 15.32 -2.24
CA ALA A 382 -15.82 14.80 -1.80
C ALA A 382 -15.18 15.64 -0.67
N PHE A 383 -15.39 16.96 -0.67
CA PHE A 383 -14.88 17.81 0.40
C PHE A 383 -15.52 17.49 1.76
N LEU A 384 -16.80 17.09 1.80
CA LEU A 384 -17.48 16.71 3.06
C LEU A 384 -16.90 15.41 3.63
N SER A 385 -16.56 14.44 2.79
CA SER A 385 -15.90 13.22 3.25
C SER A 385 -14.50 13.51 3.78
N SER A 386 -13.70 14.31 3.06
CA SER A 386 -12.38 14.74 3.51
C SER A 386 -12.44 15.51 4.83
N LEU A 387 -13.45 16.38 4.98
CA LEU A 387 -13.68 17.11 6.20
C LEU A 387 -14.06 16.18 7.36
N PHE A 388 -14.95 15.21 7.11
CA PHE A 388 -15.39 14.22 8.07
C PHE A 388 -14.20 13.39 8.60
N PHE A 389 -13.38 12.82 7.71
CA PHE A 389 -12.22 12.04 8.09
C PHE A 389 -11.16 12.87 8.80
N SER A 390 -10.88 14.10 8.34
CA SER A 390 -9.92 14.99 8.99
C SER A 390 -10.34 15.33 10.42
N CYS A 391 -11.60 15.70 10.62
CA CYS A 391 -12.15 15.96 11.95
C CYS A 391 -12.13 14.70 12.84
N MET A 392 -12.48 13.55 12.27
CA MET A 392 -12.47 12.26 12.97
C MET A 392 -11.06 11.89 13.45
N PHE A 393 -10.05 11.94 12.59
CA PHE A 393 -8.67 11.66 12.99
C PHE A 393 -8.21 12.57 14.14
N ILE A 394 -8.49 13.86 14.04
CA ILE A 394 -8.13 14.82 15.11
C ILE A 394 -8.86 14.49 16.41
N LYS A 395 -10.14 14.15 16.35
CA LYS A 395 -10.95 13.82 17.53
C LYS A 395 -10.49 12.53 18.20
N LEU A 396 -10.26 11.47 17.42
CA LEU A 396 -9.80 10.18 17.91
C LEU A 396 -8.40 10.28 18.55
N THR A 397 -7.46 10.98 17.89
CA THR A 397 -6.11 11.16 18.43
C THR A 397 -6.11 12.02 19.70
N ARG A 398 -6.82 13.14 19.71
CA ARG A 398 -6.97 13.98 20.93
C ARG A 398 -7.62 13.21 22.08
N TYR A 399 -8.59 12.34 21.78
CA TYR A 399 -9.18 11.48 22.81
C TYR A 399 -8.14 10.51 23.35
N ALA A 400 -7.41 9.81 22.50
CA ALA A 400 -6.35 8.88 22.91
C ALA A 400 -5.29 9.58 23.75
N ASP A 401 -4.83 10.78 23.36
CA ASP A 401 -3.86 11.58 24.11
C ASP A 401 -4.38 12.02 25.47
N SER A 402 -5.68 12.16 25.65
CA SER A 402 -6.32 12.54 26.93
C SER A 402 -6.44 11.36 27.90
N THR A 403 -6.30 10.12 27.43
CA THR A 403 -6.39 8.92 28.29
C THR A 403 -5.06 8.63 28.97
N LYS A 404 -5.10 7.95 30.12
CA LYS A 404 -3.88 7.54 30.84
C LYS A 404 -3.02 6.53 30.06
N SER A 405 -3.64 5.72 29.20
CA SER A 405 -2.98 4.71 28.41
C SER A 405 -2.37 5.25 27.10
N GLY A 406 -2.70 6.49 26.70
CA GLY A 406 -2.34 7.03 25.39
C GLY A 406 -3.05 6.31 24.23
N SER A 407 -4.17 5.62 24.47
CA SER A 407 -4.91 4.85 23.51
C SER A 407 -6.42 5.03 23.63
N CYS A 408 -7.17 4.71 22.61
CA CYS A 408 -8.63 4.63 22.68
C CYS A 408 -9.06 3.48 23.60
N ASP A 409 -10.18 3.62 24.29
CA ASP A 409 -10.77 2.56 25.15
C ASP A 409 -11.22 1.37 24.29
N VAL A 410 -11.74 1.64 23.09
CA VAL A 410 -12.06 0.66 22.05
C VAL A 410 -11.14 0.92 20.86
N PRO A 411 -10.38 -0.08 20.39
CA PRO A 411 -9.57 0.08 19.18
C PRO A 411 -10.44 0.42 17.97
N VAL A 412 -9.97 1.34 17.14
CA VAL A 412 -10.70 1.81 15.96
C VAL A 412 -10.00 1.38 14.69
N ASN A 413 -10.67 0.61 13.84
CA ASN A 413 -10.20 0.21 12.53
C ASN A 413 -10.84 1.07 11.44
N LEU A 414 -10.01 1.61 10.55
CA LEU A 414 -10.47 2.24 9.33
C LEU A 414 -10.38 1.21 8.19
N ILE A 415 -11.50 0.90 7.59
CA ILE A 415 -11.62 -0.04 6.48
C ILE A 415 -12.04 0.76 5.25
N LEU A 416 -11.04 1.16 4.47
CA LEU A 416 -11.19 2.10 3.38
C LEU A 416 -11.25 1.34 2.05
N ASP A 417 -12.46 1.00 1.60
CA ASP A 417 -12.68 0.47 0.25
C ASP A 417 -12.67 1.63 -0.75
N GLU A 418 -12.12 1.40 -1.94
CA GLU A 418 -11.93 2.43 -2.98
C GLU A 418 -11.13 3.66 -2.46
N PHE A 419 -9.99 3.40 -1.79
CA PHE A 419 -9.17 4.42 -1.09
C PHE A 419 -8.68 5.59 -1.97
N ASN A 420 -8.70 5.44 -3.29
CA ASN A 420 -8.28 6.50 -4.22
C ASN A 420 -9.41 7.50 -4.54
N ASN A 421 -10.60 7.36 -3.99
CA ASN A 421 -11.75 8.23 -4.22
C ASN A 421 -11.94 9.24 -3.10
#